data_2322f7d1f957273ff61bdd7a82ea21c9
#
_entry.id   2322f7d1f957273ff61bdd7a82ea21c9
#
_cell.length_a   1.000
_cell.length_b   1.000
_cell.length_c   1.000
_cell.angle_alpha   90.00
_cell.angle_beta   90.00
_cell.angle_gamma   90.00
#
_symmetry.space_group_name_H-M   'P 1'
#
loop_
_entity.id
_entity.type
_entity.pdbx_description
1 polymer ?
#
loop_
_entity_poly.entity_id
_entity_poly.type
_entity_poly.pdbx_seq_one_letter_code
_entity_poly.pdbx_strand_id
1 'polypeptide(L)'
;VFLPFLYGSNTAVHDAAFVGLSNAHGSADLLRAVYEGVTYAHRMHLSRLLRFRRPPAAIRLTGGAARSAVWVQMFADVLGLPVEAVGMAQPGALGAAMAAAVAGGVWPSPQAAVRQMMPHVPTVLPAPAAAAVYEEKYARYLAVTERLGGI
;
A
#
# COMPACT_ATOMS: atom_id res chain seq x y z
N VAL A 1 5.72 9.70 13.61
CA VAL A 1 4.60 8.94 12.97
C VAL A 1 3.72 9.91 12.23
N PHE A 2 3.26 9.52 11.04
CA PHE A 2 2.23 10.24 10.28
C PHE A 2 0.96 9.38 10.18
N LEU A 3 -0.19 10.00 10.45
CA LEU A 3 -1.52 9.41 10.29
C LEU A 3 -2.16 9.99 9.03
N PRO A 4 -2.43 9.21 7.96
CA PRO A 4 -2.81 9.71 6.64
C PRO A 4 -4.32 9.96 6.46
N PHE A 5 -5.03 10.37 7.50
CA PHE A 5 -6.50 10.44 7.49
C PHE A 5 -7.04 11.82 7.07
N LEU A 6 -6.51 12.39 5.98
CA LEU A 6 -6.92 13.71 5.44
C LEU A 6 -8.41 13.83 5.12
N TYR A 7 -9.08 12.73 4.83
CA TYR A 7 -10.51 12.67 4.49
C TYR A 7 -11.31 11.80 5.46
N GLY A 8 -10.80 11.68 6.68
CA GLY A 8 -11.34 10.77 7.67
C GLY A 8 -10.80 9.34 7.52
N SER A 9 -11.19 8.48 8.42
CA SER A 9 -10.82 7.06 8.41
C SER A 9 -11.99 6.18 8.84
N ASN A 10 -11.86 4.88 8.59
CA ASN A 10 -12.77 3.86 9.15
C ASN A 10 -12.40 3.48 10.60
N THR A 11 -11.56 4.27 11.24
CA THR A 11 -11.19 4.21 12.65
C THR A 11 -11.78 5.42 13.38
N ALA A 12 -11.59 5.50 14.68
CA ALA A 12 -12.04 6.66 15.46
C ALA A 12 -11.22 7.94 15.21
N VAL A 13 -10.06 7.85 14.52
CA VAL A 13 -9.26 9.02 14.13
C VAL A 13 -9.85 9.66 12.89
N HIS A 14 -10.19 10.95 12.97
CA HIS A 14 -10.86 11.67 11.89
C HIS A 14 -9.93 12.56 11.07
N ASP A 15 -8.76 12.93 11.60
CA ASP A 15 -7.84 13.88 10.98
C ASP A 15 -6.44 13.31 10.76
N ALA A 16 -5.76 13.85 9.75
CA ALA A 16 -4.33 13.56 9.56
C ALA A 16 -3.49 14.25 10.62
N ALA A 17 -2.43 13.59 11.08
CA ALA A 17 -1.53 14.14 12.08
C ALA A 17 -0.09 13.69 11.92
N PHE A 18 0.85 14.59 12.25
CA PHE A 18 2.22 14.23 12.58
C PHE A 18 2.36 14.17 14.10
N VAL A 19 2.86 13.04 14.61
CA VAL A 19 3.01 12.81 16.05
C VAL A 19 4.45 12.47 16.40
N GLY A 20 4.96 13.07 17.48
CA GLY A 20 6.31 12.84 17.97
C GLY A 20 7.38 13.60 17.19
N LEU A 21 7.07 14.81 16.70
CA LEU A 21 8.06 15.71 16.10
C LEU A 21 8.97 16.30 17.18
N SER A 22 10.22 16.52 16.81
CA SER A 22 11.21 17.25 17.60
C SER A 22 12.09 18.09 16.67
N ASN A 23 12.97 18.89 17.24
CA ASN A 23 13.94 19.70 16.51
C ASN A 23 15.02 18.89 15.76
N ALA A 24 15.09 17.58 16.01
CA ALA A 24 15.99 16.68 15.29
C ALA A 24 15.44 16.23 13.93
N HIS A 25 14.16 16.48 13.62
CA HIS A 25 13.53 16.03 12.39
C HIS A 25 13.59 17.07 11.28
N GLY A 26 14.09 16.65 10.12
CA GLY A 26 14.11 17.47 8.89
C GLY A 26 13.01 17.07 7.90
N SER A 27 12.99 17.74 6.74
CA SER A 27 12.00 17.50 5.67
C SER A 27 12.04 16.05 5.14
N ALA A 28 13.23 15.44 5.07
CA ALA A 28 13.38 14.05 4.65
C ALA A 28 12.68 13.06 5.61
N ASP A 29 12.74 13.34 6.93
CA ASP A 29 12.06 12.53 7.94
C ASP A 29 10.55 12.65 7.83
N LEU A 30 10.05 13.86 7.55
CA LEU A 30 8.62 14.12 7.34
C LEU A 30 8.12 13.38 6.09
N LEU A 31 8.83 13.46 4.96
CA LEU A 31 8.48 12.75 3.75
C LEU A 31 8.49 11.22 3.96
N ARG A 32 9.52 10.71 4.64
CA ARG A 32 9.58 9.29 5.00
C ARG A 32 8.40 8.89 5.89
N ALA A 33 8.05 9.70 6.88
CA ALA A 33 6.92 9.43 7.75
C ALA A 33 5.58 9.39 6.98
N VAL A 34 5.41 10.23 5.95
CA VAL A 34 4.24 10.17 5.06
C VAL A 34 4.18 8.84 4.31
N TYR A 35 5.29 8.40 3.71
CA TYR A 35 5.36 7.12 3.00
C TYR A 35 5.07 5.94 3.93
N GLU A 36 5.69 5.94 5.11
CA GLU A 36 5.48 4.92 6.14
C GLU A 36 4.03 4.91 6.61
N GLY A 37 3.46 6.08 6.95
CA GLY A 37 2.10 6.20 7.46
C GLY A 37 1.03 5.70 6.49
N VAL A 38 1.14 6.05 5.20
CA VAL A 38 0.27 5.53 4.15
C VAL A 38 0.40 4.00 4.04
N THR A 39 1.63 3.49 4.07
CA THR A 39 1.89 2.03 3.97
C THR A 39 1.35 1.28 5.19
N TYR A 40 1.45 1.87 6.41
CA TYR A 40 0.87 1.29 7.63
C TYR A 40 -0.66 1.27 7.60
N ALA A 41 -1.29 2.29 7.04
CA ALA A 41 -2.74 2.27 6.83
C ALA A 41 -3.17 1.12 5.91
N HIS A 42 -2.43 0.86 4.83
CA HIS A 42 -2.66 -0.31 3.98
C HIS A 42 -2.44 -1.63 4.72
N ARG A 43 -1.39 -1.74 5.54
CA ARG A 43 -1.15 -2.92 6.39
C ARG A 43 -2.31 -3.15 7.36
N MET A 44 -2.84 -2.11 7.97
CA MET A 44 -3.99 -2.21 8.88
C MET A 44 -5.23 -2.75 8.14
N HIS A 45 -5.52 -2.27 6.92
CA HIS A 45 -6.61 -2.80 6.11
C HIS A 45 -6.36 -4.25 5.69
N LEU A 46 -5.17 -4.58 5.24
CA LEU A 46 -4.79 -5.95 4.89
C LEU A 46 -4.95 -6.90 6.08
N SER A 47 -4.50 -6.51 7.27
CA SER A 47 -4.65 -7.32 8.49
C SER A 47 -6.11 -7.64 8.82
N ARG A 48 -7.04 -6.71 8.53
CA ARG A 48 -8.49 -6.95 8.69
C ARG A 48 -9.00 -7.96 7.66
N LEU A 49 -8.57 -7.87 6.40
CA LEU A 49 -8.96 -8.81 5.34
C LEU A 49 -8.42 -10.22 5.60
N LEU A 50 -7.22 -10.35 6.15
CA LEU A 50 -6.58 -11.62 6.47
C LEU A 50 -7.25 -12.38 7.62
N ARG A 51 -8.17 -11.76 8.37
CA ARG A 51 -9.03 -12.47 9.34
C ARG A 51 -10.00 -13.43 8.63
N PHE A 52 -10.33 -13.19 7.37
CA PHE A 52 -11.33 -13.92 6.59
C PHE A 52 -10.73 -14.66 5.38
N ARG A 53 -9.47 -14.42 5.06
CA ARG A 53 -8.80 -14.95 3.87
C ARG A 53 -7.38 -15.39 4.18
N ARG A 54 -6.89 -16.36 3.42
CA ARG A 54 -5.46 -16.72 3.45
C ARG A 54 -4.63 -15.58 2.86
N PRO A 55 -3.37 -15.41 3.32
CA PRO A 55 -2.45 -14.46 2.70
C PRO A 55 -2.34 -14.70 1.19
N PRO A 56 -2.35 -13.65 0.37
CA PRO A 56 -2.10 -13.78 -1.06
C PRO A 56 -0.63 -14.12 -1.32
N ALA A 57 -0.34 -14.72 -2.49
CA ALA A 57 1.04 -14.98 -2.89
C ALA A 57 1.83 -13.71 -3.17
N ALA A 58 1.17 -12.65 -3.64
CA ALA A 58 1.75 -11.34 -3.87
C ALA A 58 0.67 -10.24 -3.78
N ILE A 59 1.12 -9.01 -3.52
CA ILE A 59 0.30 -7.79 -3.58
C ILE A 59 0.57 -7.10 -4.92
N ARG A 60 -0.48 -6.75 -5.66
CA ARG A 60 -0.35 -5.94 -6.87
C ARG A 60 -0.57 -4.48 -6.53
N LEU A 61 0.49 -3.67 -6.66
CA LEU A 61 0.48 -2.23 -6.38
C LEU A 61 0.34 -1.46 -7.70
N THR A 62 -0.60 -0.51 -7.74
CA THR A 62 -0.83 0.37 -8.90
C THR A 62 -0.89 1.84 -8.48
N GLY A 63 -0.89 2.75 -9.46
CA GLY A 63 -0.98 4.19 -9.21
C GLY A 63 0.34 4.85 -8.88
N GLY A 64 0.30 5.98 -8.17
CA GLY A 64 1.48 6.82 -7.90
C GLY A 64 2.57 6.09 -7.13
N ALA A 65 2.21 5.32 -6.11
CA ALA A 65 3.15 4.56 -5.28
C ALA A 65 3.96 3.52 -6.09
N ALA A 66 3.34 2.90 -7.09
CA ALA A 66 3.99 1.90 -7.94
C ALA A 66 5.12 2.46 -8.83
N ARG A 67 5.21 3.79 -8.95
CA ARG A 67 6.27 4.47 -9.72
C ARG A 67 7.51 4.81 -8.90
N SER A 68 7.48 4.64 -7.60
CA SER A 68 8.60 4.89 -6.70
C SER A 68 9.19 3.58 -6.22
N ALA A 69 10.38 3.22 -6.70
CA ALA A 69 11.07 1.99 -6.28
C ALA A 69 11.26 1.90 -4.76
N VAL A 70 11.56 3.04 -4.11
CA VAL A 70 11.71 3.13 -2.65
C VAL A 70 10.40 2.82 -1.95
N TRP A 71 9.27 3.33 -2.46
CA TRP A 71 7.97 3.10 -1.84
C TRP A 71 7.46 1.68 -2.09
N VAL A 72 7.73 1.12 -3.29
CA VAL A 72 7.43 -0.29 -3.59
C VAL A 72 8.17 -1.23 -2.64
N GLN A 73 9.47 -1.00 -2.40
CA GLN A 73 10.25 -1.79 -1.44
C GLN A 73 9.67 -1.64 -0.02
N MET A 74 9.32 -0.42 0.38
CA MET A 74 8.69 -0.18 1.69
C MET A 74 7.36 -0.92 1.83
N PHE A 75 6.53 -0.99 0.77
CA PHE A 75 5.32 -1.81 0.79
C PHE A 75 5.64 -3.30 1.01
N ALA A 76 6.63 -3.84 0.30
CA ALA A 76 7.04 -5.23 0.48
C ALA A 76 7.51 -5.49 1.93
N ASP A 77 8.37 -4.63 2.44
CA ASP A 77 8.96 -4.75 3.79
C ASP A 77 7.91 -4.64 4.90
N VAL A 78 7.02 -3.64 4.80
CA VAL A 78 5.98 -3.38 5.79
C VAL A 78 4.89 -4.45 5.77
N LEU A 79 4.48 -4.91 4.57
CA LEU A 79 3.43 -5.93 4.46
C LEU A 79 3.95 -7.35 4.69
N GLY A 80 5.28 -7.56 4.60
CA GLY A 80 5.89 -8.88 4.68
C GLY A 80 5.49 -9.81 3.52
N LEU A 81 5.13 -9.24 2.37
CA LEU A 81 4.62 -9.97 1.20
C LEU A 81 5.32 -9.49 -0.08
N PRO A 82 5.49 -10.36 -1.08
CA PRO A 82 5.95 -9.96 -2.39
C PRO A 82 5.04 -8.89 -3.00
N VAL A 83 5.62 -7.86 -3.67
CA VAL A 83 4.89 -6.79 -4.33
C VAL A 83 5.20 -6.74 -5.82
N GLU A 84 4.16 -6.82 -6.65
CA GLU A 84 4.19 -6.60 -8.09
C GLU A 84 3.78 -5.15 -8.38
N ALA A 85 4.74 -4.31 -8.79
CA ALA A 85 4.50 -2.89 -9.04
C ALA A 85 4.10 -2.63 -10.49
N VAL A 86 2.82 -2.37 -10.73
CA VAL A 86 2.30 -1.99 -12.06
C VAL A 86 2.47 -0.48 -12.24
N GLY A 87 3.68 -0.05 -12.60
CA GLY A 87 4.07 1.36 -12.74
C GLY A 87 3.61 2.04 -14.03
N MET A 88 2.53 1.58 -14.65
CA MET A 88 2.00 2.16 -15.89
C MET A 88 1.30 3.50 -15.65
N ALA A 89 1.31 4.36 -16.68
CA ALA A 89 0.77 5.72 -16.58
C ALA A 89 -0.76 5.74 -16.38
N GLN A 90 -1.48 4.84 -17.02
CA GLN A 90 -2.95 4.83 -17.08
C GLN A 90 -3.55 3.45 -16.78
N PRO A 91 -3.43 2.90 -15.54
CA PRO A 91 -3.93 1.58 -15.20
C PRO A 91 -5.47 1.47 -15.34
N GLY A 92 -6.19 2.56 -15.07
CA GLY A 92 -7.64 2.61 -15.26
C GLY A 92 -8.07 2.49 -16.71
N ALA A 93 -7.36 3.15 -17.64
CA ALA A 93 -7.64 3.05 -19.08
C ALA A 93 -7.40 1.62 -19.60
N LEU A 94 -6.34 0.96 -19.13
CA LEU A 94 -6.10 -0.45 -19.45
C LEU A 94 -7.23 -1.34 -18.94
N GLY A 95 -7.67 -1.15 -17.70
CA GLY A 95 -8.81 -1.89 -17.15
C GLY A 95 -10.10 -1.71 -17.95
N ALA A 96 -10.40 -0.47 -18.38
CA ALA A 96 -11.53 -0.16 -19.24
C ALA A 96 -11.41 -0.85 -20.61
N ALA A 97 -10.22 -0.82 -21.22
CA ALA A 97 -9.94 -1.52 -22.49
C ALA A 97 -10.11 -3.04 -22.36
N MET A 98 -9.66 -3.64 -21.26
CA MET A 98 -9.88 -5.06 -20.97
C MET A 98 -11.38 -5.39 -20.90
N ALA A 99 -12.15 -4.58 -20.15
CA ALA A 99 -13.60 -4.77 -20.04
C ALA A 99 -14.30 -4.66 -21.39
N ALA A 100 -13.96 -3.64 -22.20
CA ALA A 100 -14.49 -3.46 -23.54
C ALA A 100 -14.14 -4.64 -24.47
N ALA A 101 -12.92 -5.14 -24.42
CA ALA A 101 -12.46 -6.28 -25.20
C ALA A 101 -13.23 -7.58 -24.85
N VAL A 102 -13.56 -7.79 -23.57
CA VAL A 102 -14.39 -8.92 -23.16
C VAL A 102 -15.83 -8.73 -23.61
N ALA A 103 -16.42 -7.53 -23.45
CA ALA A 103 -17.76 -7.23 -23.88
C ALA A 103 -17.93 -7.34 -25.41
N GLY A 104 -16.89 -6.96 -26.18
CA GLY A 104 -16.84 -7.09 -27.63
C GLY A 104 -16.46 -8.49 -28.14
N GLY A 105 -16.30 -9.48 -27.27
CA GLY A 105 -15.98 -10.86 -27.65
C GLY A 105 -14.54 -11.10 -28.13
N VAL A 106 -13.64 -10.12 -27.98
CA VAL A 106 -12.22 -10.26 -28.31
C VAL A 106 -11.54 -11.28 -27.37
N TRP A 107 -11.90 -11.23 -26.09
CA TRP A 107 -11.45 -12.17 -25.09
C TRP A 107 -12.62 -12.91 -24.42
N PRO A 108 -12.50 -14.22 -24.18
CA PRO A 108 -13.59 -15.02 -23.63
C PRO A 108 -13.90 -14.74 -22.16
N SER A 109 -13.00 -14.05 -21.44
CA SER A 109 -13.19 -13.73 -20.03
C SER A 109 -12.25 -12.61 -19.55
N PRO A 110 -12.55 -11.93 -18.43
CA PRO A 110 -11.65 -10.96 -17.82
C PRO A 110 -10.26 -11.53 -17.51
N GLN A 111 -10.20 -12.79 -17.09
CA GLN A 111 -8.95 -13.47 -16.80
C GLN A 111 -8.10 -13.68 -18.07
N ALA A 112 -8.74 -13.96 -19.20
CA ALA A 112 -8.05 -14.07 -20.49
C ALA A 112 -7.49 -12.70 -20.93
N ALA A 113 -8.30 -11.65 -20.83
CA ALA A 113 -7.87 -10.28 -21.12
C ALA A 113 -6.68 -9.85 -20.25
N VAL A 114 -6.72 -10.11 -18.93
CA VAL A 114 -5.62 -9.81 -18.01
C VAL A 114 -4.34 -10.55 -18.42
N ARG A 115 -4.41 -11.86 -18.71
CA ARG A 115 -3.23 -12.64 -19.13
C ARG A 115 -2.57 -12.10 -20.41
N GLN A 116 -3.35 -11.53 -21.31
CA GLN A 116 -2.87 -11.07 -22.61
C GLN A 116 -2.45 -9.58 -22.60
N MET A 117 -3.13 -8.76 -21.83
CA MET A 117 -2.96 -7.30 -21.88
C MET A 117 -2.11 -6.75 -20.73
N MET A 118 -1.94 -7.50 -19.61
CA MET A 118 -1.07 -7.06 -18.53
C MET A 118 0.40 -7.24 -18.88
N PRO A 119 1.22 -6.21 -18.72
CA PRO A 119 2.65 -6.37 -18.86
C PRO A 119 3.20 -7.29 -17.76
N HIS A 120 4.29 -7.97 -18.08
CA HIS A 120 5.09 -8.63 -17.04
C HIS A 120 5.70 -7.57 -16.13
N VAL A 121 5.49 -7.71 -14.82
CA VAL A 121 6.05 -6.79 -13.82
C VAL A 121 6.97 -7.55 -12.88
N PRO A 122 8.13 -6.98 -12.55
CA PRO A 122 9.04 -7.60 -11.59
C PRO A 122 8.40 -7.65 -10.21
N THR A 123 8.69 -8.72 -9.48
CA THR A 123 8.27 -8.89 -8.10
C THR A 123 9.36 -8.40 -7.16
N VAL A 124 9.01 -7.49 -6.26
CA VAL A 124 9.89 -7.00 -5.20
C VAL A 124 9.62 -7.80 -3.94
N LEU A 125 10.66 -8.42 -3.39
CA LEU A 125 10.55 -9.23 -2.17
C LEU A 125 10.82 -8.39 -0.93
N PRO A 126 10.21 -8.74 0.22
CA PRO A 126 10.55 -8.13 1.50
C PRO A 126 12.03 -8.35 1.85
N ALA A 127 12.69 -7.32 2.37
CA ALA A 127 14.06 -7.41 2.88
C ALA A 127 14.03 -7.95 4.33
N PRO A 128 14.63 -9.12 4.61
CA PRO A 128 14.56 -9.73 5.94
C PRO A 128 15.08 -8.82 7.06
N ALA A 129 16.12 -8.03 6.77
CA ALA A 129 16.71 -7.09 7.72
C ALA A 129 15.77 -5.93 8.10
N ALA A 130 14.78 -5.60 7.29
CA ALA A 130 13.84 -4.52 7.56
C ALA A 130 12.65 -4.96 8.43
N ALA A 131 12.38 -6.26 8.51
CA ALA A 131 11.18 -6.80 9.17
C ALA A 131 11.04 -6.35 10.63
N ALA A 132 12.06 -6.54 11.46
CA ALA A 132 12.00 -6.17 12.88
C ALA A 132 11.78 -4.67 13.09
N VAL A 133 12.43 -3.83 12.27
CA VAL A 133 12.31 -2.37 12.34
C VAL A 133 10.89 -1.93 12.00
N TYR A 134 10.29 -2.51 10.95
CA TYR A 134 8.93 -2.13 10.56
C TYR A 134 7.86 -2.72 11.48
N GLU A 135 8.11 -3.87 12.12
CA GLU A 135 7.21 -4.38 13.17
C GLU A 135 7.13 -3.41 14.36
N GLU A 136 8.27 -2.95 14.87
CA GLU A 136 8.32 -1.98 15.98
C GLU A 136 7.62 -0.66 15.60
N LYS A 137 7.94 -0.13 14.42
CA LYS A 137 7.33 1.11 13.94
C LYS A 137 5.82 0.97 13.71
N TYR A 138 5.37 -0.17 13.20
CA TYR A 138 3.94 -0.44 13.01
C TYR A 138 3.20 -0.57 14.34
N ALA A 139 3.78 -1.22 15.33
CA ALA A 139 3.22 -1.28 16.68
C ALA A 139 3.04 0.13 17.27
N ARG A 140 4.04 1.01 17.09
CA ARG A 140 3.95 2.42 17.48
C ARG A 140 2.85 3.16 16.71
N TYR A 141 2.72 2.92 15.40
CA TYR A 141 1.64 3.49 14.58
C TYR A 141 0.26 3.12 15.12
N LEU A 142 0.04 1.84 15.44
CA LEU A 142 -1.22 1.36 16.01
C LEU A 142 -1.52 2.00 17.37
N ALA A 143 -0.53 2.06 18.27
CA ALA A 143 -0.69 2.68 19.59
C ALA A 143 -1.05 4.17 19.51
N VAL A 144 -0.45 4.91 18.54
CA VAL A 144 -0.78 6.32 18.29
C VAL A 144 -2.20 6.44 17.73
N THR A 145 -2.57 5.58 16.77
CA THR A 145 -3.92 5.58 16.18
C THR A 145 -4.99 5.30 17.23
N GLU A 146 -4.76 4.36 18.13
CA GLU A 146 -5.69 4.03 19.21
C GLU A 146 -5.86 5.19 20.20
N ARG A 147 -4.75 5.81 20.63
CA ARG A 147 -4.79 6.94 21.58
C ARG A 147 -5.50 8.17 21.03
N LEU A 148 -5.31 8.48 19.75
CA LEU A 148 -5.96 9.64 19.11
C LEU A 148 -7.40 9.35 18.70
N GLY A 149 -7.77 8.10 18.58
CA GLY A 149 -9.16 7.69 18.28
C GLY A 149 -10.12 7.81 19.45
N GLY A 150 -9.63 8.11 20.65
CA GLY A 150 -10.44 8.32 21.85
C GLY A 150 -10.62 9.80 22.26
N ILE A 151 -10.22 10.76 21.40
CA ILE A 151 -10.34 12.20 21.64
C ILE A 151 -11.61 12.75 20.96
#